data_c0090bd0b01b4be88028125e9cc1722e
#
_entry.id   c0090bd0b01b4be88028125e9cc1722e
#
_cell.length_a   1.000
_cell.length_b   1.000
_cell.length_c   1.000
_cell.angle_alpha   90.00
_cell.angle_beta   90.00
_cell.angle_gamma   90.00
#
_symmetry.space_group_name_H-M   'P 1'
#
loop_
_entity.id
_entity.type
_entity.pdbx_description
1 polymer ?
#
loop_
_entity_poly.entity_id
_entity_poly.type
_entity_poly.pdbx_seq_one_letter_code
_entity_poly.pdbx_strand_id
1 'polypeptide(L)'
;MLSTPNGTGNLFHRTWVKAQEKDNGFIPIRLPWSIHPERDQEWRDAQDDELGERLAAQECDCNFLTSGNSVIPPEVLEFYEKTHIQEPIERRGVGGDYWVWEYPDYSKNYMVVADVARGDAKDYSAFHVIETESCTQVASFKNQIGTKDYGNILVSVATEYNNALLVVENANIGWAVLQQVIDRGYQNLYYSPKDSTTQDAESWIAKGYDILDKTKMTPGFT
;
A
#
# COMPACT_ATOMS: atom_id res chain seq x y z
N MET A 1 -21.84 0.34 -23.49
CA MET A 1 -21.33 -0.87 -22.80
C MET A 1 -22.30 -1.19 -21.68
N LEU A 2 -22.71 -2.45 -21.53
CA LEU A 2 -23.57 -2.93 -20.45
C LEU A 2 -22.87 -4.12 -19.79
N SER A 3 -22.78 -4.12 -18.47
CA SER A 3 -22.19 -5.21 -17.68
C SER A 3 -22.56 -5.05 -16.22
N THR A 4 -22.48 -6.14 -15.45
CA THR A 4 -22.41 -6.11 -14.00
C THR A 4 -20.97 -5.86 -13.53
N PRO A 5 -20.74 -5.25 -12.37
CA PRO A 5 -19.42 -5.13 -11.79
C PRO A 5 -18.75 -6.49 -11.60
N ASN A 6 -17.43 -6.54 -11.74
CA ASN A 6 -16.63 -7.71 -11.42
C ASN A 6 -15.24 -7.27 -10.96
N GLY A 7 -15.20 -6.73 -9.76
CA GLY A 7 -13.97 -6.16 -9.19
C GLY A 7 -13.53 -4.85 -9.82
N THR A 8 -12.48 -4.29 -9.26
CA THR A 8 -11.87 -3.04 -9.69
C THR A 8 -10.74 -3.28 -10.72
N GLY A 9 -10.31 -2.23 -11.43
CA GLY A 9 -9.14 -2.26 -12.30
C GLY A 9 -9.33 -2.88 -13.70
N ASN A 10 -10.43 -3.56 -13.98
CA ASN A 10 -10.72 -4.10 -15.32
C ASN A 10 -11.18 -2.99 -16.30
N LEU A 11 -11.38 -3.35 -17.57
CA LEU A 11 -11.76 -2.39 -18.60
C LEU A 11 -13.10 -1.69 -18.29
N PHE A 12 -14.09 -2.44 -17.79
CA PHE A 12 -15.41 -1.89 -17.49
C PHE A 12 -15.33 -0.90 -16.32
N HIS A 13 -14.64 -1.26 -15.23
CA HIS A 13 -14.42 -0.38 -14.09
C HIS A 13 -13.69 0.90 -14.48
N ARG A 14 -12.56 0.81 -15.21
CA ARG A 14 -11.83 2.00 -15.69
C ARG A 14 -12.67 2.91 -16.58
N THR A 15 -13.47 2.31 -17.45
CA THR A 15 -14.38 3.08 -18.32
C THR A 15 -15.48 3.76 -17.51
N TRP A 16 -15.99 3.08 -16.48
CA TRP A 16 -16.99 3.59 -15.56
C TRP A 16 -16.47 4.80 -14.75
N VAL A 17 -15.30 4.67 -14.13
CA VAL A 17 -14.66 5.76 -13.37
C VAL A 17 -14.45 6.99 -14.26
N LYS A 18 -13.85 6.80 -15.43
CA LYS A 18 -13.67 7.90 -16.41
C LYS A 18 -14.98 8.54 -16.86
N ALA A 19 -16.06 7.77 -16.96
CA ALA A 19 -17.37 8.30 -17.29
C ALA A 19 -17.94 9.18 -16.14
N GLN A 20 -17.74 8.77 -14.90
CA GLN A 20 -18.12 9.57 -13.71
C GLN A 20 -17.34 10.86 -13.64
N GLU A 21 -16.06 10.85 -13.96
CA GLU A 21 -15.15 12.01 -14.03
C GLU A 21 -15.38 12.88 -15.29
N LYS A 22 -16.25 12.44 -16.20
CA LYS A 22 -16.49 13.06 -17.52
C LYS A 22 -15.24 13.12 -18.42
N ASP A 23 -14.31 12.19 -18.19
CA ASP A 23 -13.06 12.05 -18.95
C ASP A 23 -13.19 11.12 -20.16
N ASN A 24 -14.38 10.72 -20.52
CA ASN A 24 -14.71 9.97 -21.74
C ASN A 24 -16.09 10.38 -22.27
N GLY A 25 -16.45 9.85 -23.45
CA GLY A 25 -17.73 10.17 -24.09
C GLY A 25 -18.92 9.34 -23.60
N PHE A 26 -18.79 8.58 -22.50
CA PHE A 26 -19.87 7.75 -21.96
C PHE A 26 -20.65 8.47 -20.87
N ILE A 27 -21.96 8.19 -20.82
CA ILE A 27 -22.83 8.63 -19.72
C ILE A 27 -23.00 7.44 -18.78
N PRO A 28 -22.56 7.54 -17.49
CA PRO A 28 -22.68 6.45 -16.54
C PRO A 28 -24.13 6.31 -16.07
N ILE A 29 -24.72 5.12 -16.23
CA ILE A 29 -26.05 4.77 -15.74
C ILE A 29 -25.89 3.58 -14.80
N ARG A 30 -26.27 3.72 -13.53
CA ARG A 30 -26.28 2.67 -12.52
C ARG A 30 -27.72 2.22 -12.25
N LEU A 31 -27.96 0.92 -12.31
CA LEU A 31 -29.29 0.32 -12.17
C LEU A 31 -29.28 -0.73 -11.03
N PRO A 32 -29.18 -0.31 -9.76
CA PRO A 32 -29.24 -1.24 -8.63
C PRO A 32 -30.64 -1.79 -8.44
N TRP A 33 -30.77 -2.87 -7.66
CA TRP A 33 -32.07 -3.50 -7.36
C TRP A 33 -33.10 -2.53 -6.77
N SER A 34 -32.64 -1.56 -6.00
CA SER A 34 -33.50 -0.59 -5.28
C SER A 34 -34.28 0.37 -6.18
N ILE A 35 -33.97 0.44 -7.49
CA ILE A 35 -34.79 1.21 -8.44
C ILE A 35 -36.02 0.46 -8.92
N HIS A 36 -36.10 -0.86 -8.66
CA HIS A 36 -37.24 -1.66 -9.06
C HIS A 36 -38.37 -1.57 -8.02
N PRO A 37 -39.58 -1.16 -8.39
CA PRO A 37 -40.64 -0.85 -7.41
C PRO A 37 -41.15 -2.06 -6.63
N GLU A 38 -40.92 -3.28 -7.11
CA GLU A 38 -41.37 -4.53 -6.48
C GLU A 38 -40.26 -5.22 -5.67
N ARG A 39 -39.09 -4.58 -5.52
CA ARG A 39 -37.96 -5.14 -4.76
C ARG A 39 -37.71 -4.31 -3.51
N ASP A 40 -37.83 -4.95 -2.37
CA ASP A 40 -37.58 -4.40 -1.05
C ASP A 40 -36.34 -5.02 -0.39
N GLN A 41 -36.07 -4.68 0.86
CA GLN A 41 -34.93 -5.20 1.60
C GLN A 41 -35.07 -6.71 1.84
N GLU A 42 -36.27 -7.21 2.08
CA GLU A 42 -36.53 -8.65 2.25
C GLU A 42 -36.15 -9.43 0.96
N TRP A 43 -36.52 -8.89 -0.19
CA TRP A 43 -36.09 -9.44 -1.48
C TRP A 43 -34.56 -9.43 -1.61
N ARG A 44 -33.89 -8.35 -1.19
CA ARG A 44 -32.43 -8.24 -1.28
C ARG A 44 -31.72 -9.23 -0.35
N ASP A 45 -32.22 -9.40 0.88
CA ASP A 45 -31.70 -10.34 1.87
C ASP A 45 -31.85 -11.80 1.37
N ALA A 46 -32.96 -12.12 0.72
CA ALA A 46 -33.15 -13.42 0.08
C ALA A 46 -32.15 -13.67 -1.05
N GLN A 47 -31.67 -12.62 -1.75
CA GLN A 47 -30.60 -12.78 -2.75
C GLN A 47 -29.26 -13.10 -2.10
N ASP A 48 -28.96 -12.61 -0.90
CA ASP A 48 -27.77 -13.00 -0.14
C ASP A 48 -27.78 -14.49 0.24
N ASP A 49 -28.94 -15.01 0.62
CA ASP A 49 -29.12 -16.42 0.94
C ASP A 49 -28.99 -17.32 -0.31
N GLU A 50 -29.52 -16.86 -1.45
CA GLU A 50 -29.54 -17.65 -2.70
C GLU A 50 -28.20 -17.62 -3.46
N LEU A 51 -27.60 -16.44 -3.61
CA LEU A 51 -26.41 -16.20 -4.44
C LEU A 51 -25.12 -16.12 -3.61
N GLY A 52 -25.25 -15.87 -2.31
CA GLY A 52 -24.16 -15.44 -1.43
C GLY A 52 -23.88 -13.93 -1.58
N GLU A 53 -23.46 -13.30 -0.49
CA GLU A 53 -23.28 -11.84 -0.35
C GLU A 53 -22.49 -11.22 -1.52
N ARG A 54 -21.42 -11.89 -1.98
CA ARG A 54 -20.58 -11.38 -3.06
C ARG A 54 -21.30 -11.28 -4.39
N LEU A 55 -22.01 -12.34 -4.82
CA LEU A 55 -22.72 -12.35 -6.08
C LEU A 55 -23.94 -11.45 -6.03
N ALA A 56 -24.63 -11.41 -4.91
CA ALA A 56 -25.75 -10.50 -4.71
C ALA A 56 -25.30 -9.04 -4.78
N ALA A 57 -24.17 -8.68 -4.18
CA ALA A 57 -23.58 -7.33 -4.30
C ALA A 57 -23.18 -6.99 -5.74
N GLN A 58 -22.68 -7.96 -6.51
CA GLN A 58 -22.36 -7.80 -7.93
C GLN A 58 -23.60 -7.57 -8.78
N GLU A 59 -24.56 -8.48 -8.68
CA GLU A 59 -25.71 -8.55 -9.59
C GLU A 59 -26.84 -7.59 -9.19
N CYS A 60 -27.00 -7.34 -7.87
CA CYS A 60 -28.09 -6.54 -7.35
C CYS A 60 -27.68 -5.11 -7.00
N ASP A 61 -26.51 -4.92 -6.32
CA ASP A 61 -26.11 -3.59 -5.83
C ASP A 61 -25.27 -2.81 -6.81
N CYS A 62 -24.82 -3.44 -7.91
CA CYS A 62 -23.85 -2.85 -8.83
C CYS A 62 -22.58 -2.37 -8.11
N ASN A 63 -22.06 -3.18 -7.17
CA ASN A 63 -20.91 -2.83 -6.34
C ASN A 63 -19.62 -3.42 -6.93
N PHE A 64 -18.66 -2.57 -7.31
CA PHE A 64 -17.38 -3.01 -7.85
C PHE A 64 -16.44 -3.56 -6.78
N LEU A 65 -16.47 -3.02 -5.58
CA LEU A 65 -15.57 -3.43 -4.50
C LEU A 65 -15.91 -4.84 -4.01
N THR A 66 -17.16 -5.08 -3.68
CA THR A 66 -17.62 -6.36 -3.13
C THR A 66 -17.65 -7.48 -4.18
N SER A 67 -17.76 -7.15 -5.46
CA SER A 67 -17.82 -8.14 -6.55
C SER A 67 -16.48 -8.77 -6.93
N GLY A 68 -15.35 -8.22 -6.48
CA GLY A 68 -14.00 -8.70 -6.79
C GLY A 68 -13.48 -9.77 -5.83
N ASN A 69 -12.54 -10.59 -6.33
CA ASN A 69 -11.72 -11.45 -5.47
C ASN A 69 -10.62 -10.60 -4.81
N SER A 70 -10.92 -9.98 -3.70
CA SER A 70 -9.98 -9.18 -2.91
C SER A 70 -9.40 -10.01 -1.76
N VAL A 71 -8.11 -9.86 -1.48
CA VAL A 71 -7.45 -10.47 -0.30
C VAL A 71 -8.00 -9.88 1.00
N ILE A 72 -8.35 -8.59 0.95
CA ILE A 72 -8.98 -7.89 2.07
C ILE A 72 -10.48 -7.82 1.77
N PRO A 73 -11.35 -8.24 2.70
CA PRO A 73 -12.79 -8.13 2.53
C PRO A 73 -13.21 -6.69 2.20
N PRO A 74 -14.13 -6.51 1.25
CA PRO A 74 -14.57 -5.17 0.80
C PRO A 74 -15.15 -4.31 1.91
N GLU A 75 -15.89 -4.90 2.85
CA GLU A 75 -16.45 -4.24 4.02
C GLU A 75 -15.37 -3.64 4.92
N VAL A 76 -14.22 -4.30 5.02
CA VAL A 76 -13.06 -3.79 5.75
C VAL A 76 -12.46 -2.58 5.01
N LEU A 77 -12.32 -2.67 3.68
CA LEU A 77 -11.86 -1.54 2.86
C LEU A 77 -12.80 -0.34 2.97
N GLU A 78 -14.11 -0.58 2.89
CA GLU A 78 -15.12 0.48 3.00
C GLU A 78 -15.14 1.11 4.41
N PHE A 79 -14.95 0.30 5.46
CA PHE A 79 -14.80 0.80 6.82
C PHE A 79 -13.59 1.73 6.95
N TYR A 80 -12.43 1.31 6.46
CA TYR A 80 -11.22 2.15 6.48
C TYR A 80 -11.37 3.41 5.64
N GLU A 81 -11.98 3.31 4.46
CA GLU A 81 -12.23 4.47 3.59
C GLU A 81 -13.08 5.54 4.30
N LYS A 82 -14.12 5.13 5.02
CA LYS A 82 -15.02 6.06 5.72
C LYS A 82 -14.49 6.60 7.04
N THR A 83 -13.58 5.87 7.70
CA THR A 83 -13.20 6.18 9.09
C THR A 83 -11.76 6.59 9.28
N HIS A 84 -10.84 6.16 8.40
CA HIS A 84 -9.40 6.30 8.61
C HIS A 84 -8.68 7.06 7.49
N ILE A 85 -9.25 7.13 6.27
CA ILE A 85 -8.63 7.91 5.20
C ILE A 85 -8.78 9.40 5.49
N GLN A 86 -7.66 10.09 5.49
CA GLN A 86 -7.58 11.53 5.71
C GLN A 86 -6.74 12.18 4.61
N GLU A 87 -7.05 13.42 4.29
CA GLU A 87 -6.19 14.21 3.40
C GLU A 87 -4.86 14.51 4.11
N PRO A 88 -3.72 14.45 3.39
CA PRO A 88 -2.44 14.82 3.96
C PRO A 88 -2.40 16.32 4.28
N ILE A 89 -1.73 16.68 5.37
CA ILE A 89 -1.52 18.08 5.77
C ILE A 89 -0.55 18.80 4.83
N GLU A 90 0.32 18.03 4.15
CA GLU A 90 1.29 18.57 3.19
C GLU A 90 1.56 17.54 2.09
N ARG A 91 1.77 18.06 0.86
CA ARG A 91 2.25 17.28 -0.29
C ARG A 91 3.54 17.91 -0.79
N ARG A 92 4.64 17.16 -0.78
CA ARG A 92 5.99 17.57 -1.17
C ARG A 92 6.42 16.90 -2.47
N GLY A 93 7.51 17.39 -3.04
CA GLY A 93 8.04 16.91 -4.32
C GLY A 93 7.45 17.62 -5.53
N VAL A 94 8.07 17.44 -6.69
CA VAL A 94 7.69 18.16 -7.94
C VAL A 94 6.28 17.80 -8.41
N GLY A 95 5.86 16.52 -8.18
CA GLY A 95 4.52 16.02 -8.50
C GLY A 95 3.57 15.97 -7.31
N GLY A 96 3.99 16.41 -6.10
CA GLY A 96 3.23 16.20 -4.88
C GLY A 96 3.18 14.73 -4.45
N ASP A 97 4.22 13.97 -4.77
CA ASP A 97 4.29 12.52 -4.62
C ASP A 97 4.63 12.06 -3.21
N TYR A 98 5.10 12.97 -2.36
CA TYR A 98 5.41 12.73 -0.96
C TYR A 98 4.33 13.36 -0.09
N TRP A 99 3.51 12.53 0.53
CA TRP A 99 2.37 12.91 1.35
C TRP A 99 2.73 12.81 2.82
N VAL A 100 2.43 13.85 3.58
CA VAL A 100 2.70 13.96 5.02
C VAL A 100 1.37 14.17 5.74
N TRP A 101 1.04 13.29 6.69
CA TRP A 101 -0.11 13.40 7.59
C TRP A 101 0.29 13.91 8.98
N GLU A 102 1.48 13.55 9.44
CA GLU A 102 2.03 14.06 10.70
C GLU A 102 3.50 14.42 10.52
N TYR A 103 3.91 15.57 11.03
CA TYR A 103 5.31 15.94 11.08
C TYR A 103 6.07 15.11 12.10
N PRO A 104 7.41 14.93 11.95
CA PRO A 104 8.20 14.18 12.90
C PRO A 104 8.16 14.78 14.29
N ASP A 105 7.93 13.93 15.29
CA ASP A 105 8.09 14.23 16.70
C ASP A 105 9.32 13.49 17.23
N TYR A 106 10.33 14.22 17.67
CA TYR A 106 11.61 13.63 18.12
C TYR A 106 11.52 12.86 19.45
N SER A 107 10.37 12.84 20.10
CA SER A 107 10.07 11.95 21.23
C SER A 107 9.57 10.57 20.81
N LYS A 108 9.21 10.40 19.52
CA LYS A 108 8.64 9.16 18.95
C LYS A 108 9.67 8.40 18.13
N ASN A 109 9.41 7.10 17.96
CA ASN A 109 10.18 6.21 17.10
C ASN A 109 9.43 5.95 15.80
N TYR A 110 10.18 5.87 14.69
CA TYR A 110 9.63 5.66 13.36
C TYR A 110 10.34 4.55 12.61
N MET A 111 9.61 3.97 11.66
CA MET A 111 10.13 3.02 10.69
C MET A 111 9.77 3.50 9.28
N VAL A 112 10.73 3.48 8.36
CA VAL A 112 10.50 3.70 6.92
C VAL A 112 10.60 2.36 6.23
N VAL A 113 9.50 1.90 5.62
CA VAL A 113 9.45 0.65 4.85
C VAL A 113 9.35 0.99 3.38
N ALA A 114 10.29 0.48 2.59
CA ALA A 114 10.47 0.84 1.19
C ALA A 114 10.42 -0.37 0.27
N ASP A 115 9.56 -0.30 -0.74
CA ASP A 115 9.50 -1.14 -1.92
C ASP A 115 10.24 -0.45 -3.08
N VAL A 116 10.97 -1.22 -3.88
CA VAL A 116 11.91 -0.69 -4.88
C VAL A 116 11.56 -1.12 -6.29
N ALA A 117 11.34 -0.14 -7.17
CA ALA A 117 11.24 -0.34 -8.61
C ALA A 117 12.42 0.27 -9.37
N ARG A 118 12.58 -0.12 -10.63
CA ARG A 118 13.70 0.36 -11.49
C ARG A 118 13.59 1.83 -11.87
N GLY A 119 12.37 2.38 -11.88
CA GLY A 119 12.12 3.76 -12.29
C GLY A 119 12.12 4.02 -13.81
N ASP A 120 12.36 2.99 -14.61
CA ASP A 120 12.44 3.06 -16.08
C ASP A 120 11.28 2.36 -16.80
N ALA A 121 10.34 1.78 -16.04
CA ALA A 121 9.23 0.99 -16.55
C ALA A 121 7.89 1.45 -15.98
N LYS A 122 6.93 0.53 -15.87
CA LYS A 122 5.57 0.84 -15.39
C LYS A 122 5.44 0.81 -13.86
N ASP A 123 6.46 0.27 -13.17
CA ASP A 123 6.41 0.09 -11.72
C ASP A 123 6.88 1.34 -10.98
N TYR A 124 6.41 1.49 -9.77
CA TYR A 124 6.69 2.61 -8.89
C TYR A 124 7.49 2.16 -7.68
N SER A 125 8.51 2.95 -7.32
CA SER A 125 9.07 2.87 -5.97
C SER A 125 8.13 3.56 -4.98
N ALA A 126 7.94 2.94 -3.82
CA ALA A 126 7.07 3.47 -2.78
C ALA A 126 7.68 3.26 -1.39
N PHE A 127 7.38 4.18 -0.46
CA PHE A 127 7.66 3.96 0.95
C PHE A 127 6.53 4.47 1.82
N HIS A 128 6.45 3.91 3.03
CA HIS A 128 5.61 4.39 4.11
C HIS A 128 6.46 4.70 5.34
N VAL A 129 6.15 5.81 5.99
CA VAL A 129 6.69 6.13 7.32
C VAL A 129 5.63 5.78 8.35
N ILE A 130 6.00 4.93 9.29
CA ILE A 130 5.10 4.39 10.32
C ILE A 130 5.65 4.81 11.69
N GLU A 131 4.82 5.45 12.49
CA GLU A 131 5.08 5.64 13.92
C GLU A 131 4.90 4.29 14.63
N THR A 132 5.94 3.83 15.34
CA THR A 132 6.04 2.42 15.75
C THR A 132 5.19 2.06 16.97
N GLU A 133 4.84 3.00 17.82
CA GLU A 133 4.07 2.71 19.03
C GLU A 133 2.59 2.61 18.74
N SER A 134 2.05 3.51 17.90
CA SER A 134 0.65 3.50 17.48
C SER A 134 0.39 2.68 16.22
N CYS A 135 1.45 2.26 15.51
CA CYS A 135 1.37 1.66 14.18
C CYS A 135 0.65 2.56 13.15
N THR A 136 0.77 3.88 13.30
CA THR A 136 0.10 4.85 12.44
C THR A 136 1.00 5.24 11.27
N GLN A 137 0.47 5.22 10.05
CA GLN A 137 1.15 5.77 8.88
C GLN A 137 1.11 7.30 8.94
N VAL A 138 2.29 7.92 9.02
CA VAL A 138 2.44 9.39 9.16
C VAL A 138 2.91 10.06 7.88
N ALA A 139 3.53 9.30 6.96
CA ALA A 139 3.88 9.80 5.63
C ALA A 139 3.94 8.66 4.60
N SER A 140 3.83 8.99 3.32
CA SER A 140 4.05 8.04 2.23
C SER A 140 4.57 8.73 0.97
N PHE A 141 5.22 7.93 0.13
CA PHE A 141 5.73 8.36 -1.16
C PHE A 141 5.46 7.28 -2.21
N LYS A 142 5.15 7.72 -3.43
CA LYS A 142 5.05 6.81 -4.58
C LYS A 142 5.38 7.55 -5.85
N ASN A 143 6.47 7.16 -6.53
CA ASN A 143 6.84 7.72 -7.82
C ASN A 143 7.69 6.77 -8.66
N GLN A 144 7.79 7.03 -9.96
CA GLN A 144 8.78 6.43 -10.86
C GLN A 144 10.07 7.23 -10.76
N ILE A 145 11.06 6.69 -10.07
CA ILE A 145 12.32 7.38 -9.75
C ILE A 145 13.49 6.40 -9.85
N GLY A 146 14.65 6.89 -10.29
CA GLY A 146 15.87 6.09 -10.35
C GLY A 146 16.38 5.68 -8.98
N THR A 147 16.99 4.50 -8.89
CA THR A 147 17.42 3.88 -7.62
C THR A 147 18.34 4.76 -6.78
N LYS A 148 19.25 5.53 -7.42
CA LYS A 148 20.14 6.45 -6.73
C LYS A 148 19.41 7.59 -6.04
N ASP A 149 18.48 8.22 -6.76
CA ASP A 149 17.70 9.34 -6.24
C ASP A 149 16.72 8.86 -5.16
N TYR A 150 16.14 7.67 -5.35
CA TYR A 150 15.30 7.03 -4.35
C TYR A 150 16.05 6.74 -3.06
N GLY A 151 17.27 6.19 -3.13
CA GLY A 151 18.13 5.99 -1.97
C GLY A 151 18.46 7.30 -1.23
N ASN A 152 18.67 8.39 -1.96
CA ASN A 152 18.87 9.72 -1.36
C ASN A 152 17.62 10.22 -0.62
N ILE A 153 16.43 10.04 -1.20
CA ILE A 153 15.16 10.41 -0.57
C ILE A 153 14.95 9.59 0.70
N LEU A 154 15.16 8.27 0.64
CA LEU A 154 15.01 7.38 1.80
C LEU A 154 15.89 7.82 2.98
N VAL A 155 17.17 8.12 2.74
CA VAL A 155 18.07 8.61 3.79
C VAL A 155 17.59 9.95 4.35
N SER A 156 17.15 10.87 3.48
CA SER A 156 16.67 12.18 3.92
C SER A 156 15.42 12.06 4.80
N VAL A 157 14.44 11.28 4.37
CA VAL A 157 13.18 11.07 5.11
C VAL A 157 13.44 10.32 6.42
N ALA A 158 14.22 9.24 6.38
CA ALA A 158 14.53 8.49 7.60
C ALA A 158 15.29 9.36 8.63
N THR A 159 16.16 10.26 8.17
CA THR A 159 16.84 11.22 9.05
C THR A 159 15.86 12.25 9.61
N GLU A 160 14.96 12.79 8.78
CA GLU A 160 13.92 13.75 9.21
C GLU A 160 13.02 13.14 10.29
N TYR A 161 12.61 11.86 10.12
CA TYR A 161 11.79 11.15 11.10
C TYR A 161 12.65 10.48 12.19
N ASN A 162 13.40 11.30 12.90
CA ASN A 162 14.18 10.94 14.10
C ASN A 162 15.15 9.75 13.88
N ASN A 163 15.84 9.71 12.74
CA ASN A 163 16.68 8.58 12.33
C ASN A 163 15.92 7.24 12.36
N ALA A 164 14.77 7.20 11.72
CA ALA A 164 13.88 6.05 11.64
C ALA A 164 14.60 4.76 11.24
N LEU A 165 14.13 3.61 11.72
CA LEU A 165 14.60 2.32 11.21
C LEU A 165 14.24 2.22 9.71
N LEU A 166 15.25 2.14 8.85
CA LEU A 166 15.08 2.05 7.41
C LEU A 166 15.06 0.59 6.97
N VAL A 167 13.92 0.13 6.47
CA VAL A 167 13.66 -1.23 6.00
C VAL A 167 13.45 -1.18 4.49
N VAL A 168 14.38 -1.71 3.71
CA VAL A 168 14.35 -1.67 2.24
C VAL A 168 14.27 -3.09 1.71
N GLU A 169 13.38 -3.35 0.74
CA GLU A 169 13.38 -4.60 0.00
C GLU A 169 14.69 -4.76 -0.76
N ASN A 170 15.36 -5.90 -0.59
CA ASN A 170 16.65 -6.17 -1.22
C ASN A 170 16.55 -7.09 -2.46
N ALA A 171 15.36 -7.48 -2.87
CA ALA A 171 15.16 -8.29 -4.06
C ALA A 171 15.60 -7.55 -5.32
N ASN A 172 16.27 -8.25 -6.23
CA ASN A 172 16.66 -7.75 -7.56
C ASN A 172 17.37 -6.37 -7.51
N ILE A 173 16.60 -5.31 -7.89
CA ILE A 173 17.11 -3.94 -8.02
C ILE A 173 17.25 -3.24 -6.67
N GLY A 174 16.61 -3.75 -5.62
CA GLY A 174 16.67 -3.17 -4.27
C GLY A 174 18.08 -3.03 -3.73
N TRP A 175 18.98 -3.92 -4.14
CA TRP A 175 20.40 -3.84 -3.78
C TRP A 175 21.08 -2.54 -4.23
N ALA A 176 20.71 -1.98 -5.38
CA ALA A 176 21.26 -0.70 -5.83
C ALA A 176 20.83 0.48 -4.95
N VAL A 177 19.61 0.44 -4.42
CA VAL A 177 19.12 1.43 -3.44
C VAL A 177 19.82 1.26 -2.10
N LEU A 178 19.96 0.03 -1.61
CA LEU A 178 20.69 -0.28 -0.38
C LEU A 178 22.15 0.16 -0.43
N GLN A 179 22.84 -0.05 -1.57
CA GLN A 179 24.21 0.41 -1.74
C GLN A 179 24.28 1.94 -1.62
N GLN A 180 23.33 2.68 -2.22
CA GLN A 180 23.27 4.13 -2.08
C GLN A 180 23.04 4.57 -0.63
N VAL A 181 22.18 3.89 0.11
CA VAL A 181 21.91 4.14 1.53
C VAL A 181 23.18 3.92 2.36
N ILE A 182 23.90 2.82 2.12
CA ILE A 182 25.16 2.48 2.78
C ILE A 182 26.25 3.53 2.46
N ASP A 183 26.39 3.91 1.19
CA ASP A 183 27.38 4.91 0.74
C ASP A 183 27.12 6.30 1.37
N ARG A 184 25.84 6.59 1.66
CA ARG A 184 25.44 7.78 2.42
C ARG A 184 25.73 7.69 3.91
N GLY A 185 26.18 6.53 4.41
CA GLY A 185 26.52 6.29 5.80
C GLY A 185 25.34 6.23 6.76
N TYR A 186 24.13 5.88 6.27
CA TYR A 186 22.97 5.75 7.14
C TYR A 186 23.13 4.58 8.11
N GLN A 187 23.00 4.85 9.42
CA GLN A 187 23.36 3.87 10.44
C GLN A 187 22.21 2.95 10.86
N ASN A 188 20.97 3.49 10.91
CA ASN A 188 19.80 2.74 11.39
C ASN A 188 19.10 1.97 10.26
N LEU A 189 19.88 1.15 9.55
CA LEU A 189 19.41 0.29 8.45
C LEU A 189 19.07 -1.09 9.00
N TYR A 190 17.91 -1.63 8.59
CA TYR A 190 17.51 -2.99 8.93
C TYR A 190 18.38 -4.04 8.20
N TYR A 191 18.69 -5.11 8.91
CA TYR A 191 19.42 -6.27 8.39
C TYR A 191 18.64 -7.54 8.67
N SER A 192 18.50 -8.40 7.66
CA SER A 192 17.92 -9.74 7.78
C SER A 192 19.00 -10.83 7.78
N PRO A 193 18.76 -12.01 8.36
CA PRO A 193 19.69 -13.13 8.27
C PRO A 193 19.88 -13.59 6.83
N LYS A 194 21.10 -14.01 6.49
CA LYS A 194 21.41 -14.59 5.18
C LYS A 194 20.77 -15.96 4.94
N ASP A 195 20.34 -16.63 6.01
CA ASP A 195 19.65 -17.93 5.94
C ASP A 195 18.14 -17.70 5.96
N SER A 196 17.50 -17.86 4.82
CA SER A 196 16.07 -17.63 4.60
C SER A 196 15.13 -18.62 5.33
N THR A 197 15.66 -19.63 5.98
CA THR A 197 14.86 -20.64 6.70
C THR A 197 14.41 -20.19 8.09
N THR A 198 14.83 -19.01 8.54
CA THR A 198 14.61 -18.53 9.90
C THR A 198 13.80 -17.23 9.87
N GLN A 199 12.52 -17.33 10.26
CA GLN A 199 11.56 -16.20 10.17
C GLN A 199 11.28 -15.48 11.48
N ASP A 200 11.84 -15.93 12.60
CA ASP A 200 11.61 -15.33 13.92
C ASP A 200 12.90 -15.04 14.69
N ALA A 201 12.88 -14.01 15.52
CA ALA A 201 14.03 -13.55 16.28
C ALA A 201 14.53 -14.60 17.31
N GLU A 202 13.63 -15.40 17.87
CA GLU A 202 14.01 -16.44 18.83
C GLU A 202 14.77 -17.58 18.14
N SER A 203 14.34 -17.97 16.94
CA SER A 203 15.07 -18.90 16.08
C SER A 203 16.46 -18.39 15.70
N TRP A 204 16.61 -17.09 15.48
CA TRP A 204 17.90 -16.48 15.15
C TRP A 204 18.87 -16.59 16.32
N ILE A 205 18.41 -16.26 17.53
CA ILE A 205 19.20 -16.40 18.77
C ILE A 205 19.56 -17.86 19.01
N ALA A 206 18.61 -18.80 18.86
CA ALA A 206 18.83 -20.22 19.05
C ALA A 206 19.84 -20.81 18.05
N LYS A 207 19.93 -20.27 16.82
CA LYS A 207 20.93 -20.64 15.80
C LYS A 207 22.27 -19.91 15.98
N GLY A 208 22.43 -19.11 17.03
CA GLY A 208 23.67 -18.37 17.32
C GLY A 208 23.92 -17.19 16.38
N TYR A 209 22.86 -16.62 15.77
CA TYR A 209 22.98 -15.36 15.09
C TYR A 209 23.02 -14.24 16.14
N ASP A 210 24.14 -13.56 16.19
CA ASP A 210 24.23 -12.28 16.90
C ASP A 210 23.70 -11.19 15.98
N ILE A 211 22.65 -10.49 16.40
CA ILE A 211 22.07 -9.36 15.67
C ILE A 211 23.14 -8.26 15.40
N LEU A 212 24.21 -8.24 16.19
CA LEU A 212 25.34 -7.34 16.00
C LEU A 212 26.39 -7.88 15.02
N ASP A 213 26.38 -9.18 14.68
CA ASP A 213 27.31 -9.77 13.71
C ASP A 213 26.81 -9.59 12.27
N LYS A 214 27.08 -8.44 11.70
CA LYS A 214 26.74 -8.11 10.30
C LYS A 214 27.36 -9.04 9.26
N THR A 215 28.32 -9.92 9.61
CA THR A 215 28.87 -10.89 8.65
C THR A 215 27.90 -11.98 8.26
N LYS A 216 26.94 -12.30 9.13
CA LYS A 216 25.86 -13.28 8.92
C LYS A 216 24.55 -12.64 8.47
N MET A 217 24.53 -11.33 8.33
CA MET A 217 23.33 -10.55 8.02
C MET A 217 23.46 -9.94 6.60
N THR A 218 22.33 -9.66 5.99
CA THR A 218 22.23 -8.90 4.75
C THR A 218 21.39 -7.64 4.99
N PRO A 219 21.77 -6.48 4.44
CA PRO A 219 20.93 -5.30 4.57
C PRO A 219 19.60 -5.47 3.83
N GLY A 220 18.55 -4.93 4.40
CA GLY A 220 17.19 -5.04 3.88
C GLY A 220 16.52 -6.37 4.19
N PHE A 221 15.39 -6.61 3.53
CA PHE A 221 14.60 -7.84 3.64
C PHE A 221 14.31 -8.40 2.23
N THR A 222 14.00 -9.70 2.15
CA THR A 222 13.63 -10.39 0.90
C THR A 222 12.24 -10.95 1.02
#